data_b75e9ffdea59917d2db652a0a65fc139
#
_entry.id   b75e9ffdea59917d2db652a0a65fc139
#
_cell.length_a   1.000
_cell.length_b   1.000
_cell.length_c   1.000
_cell.angle_alpha   90.00
_cell.angle_beta   90.00
_cell.angle_gamma   90.00
#
_symmetry.space_group_name_H-M   'P 1'
#
loop_
_entity.id
_entity.type
_entity.pdbx_description
1 polymer ?
#
loop_
_entity_poly.entity_id
_entity_poly.type
_entity_poly.pdbx_seq_one_letter_code
_entity_poly.pdbx_strand_id
1 'polypeptide(L)'
;MIDSVSDPMHGETNTATGNDFKKSRRPKAARSENRPTLDRLPPHSIEAEMGVLGCALLSPNESLGECVEKLKDDGQLAFYDLRHQTIYETLASMFNSRMPVDLITVQQNLKNRQLLDQVGGIAYLSQLQDAVPSAANLSYYLEIVREKYLLRKLITTCSGVVGKVFDYEGEVESLLDEVEKEILRVNESRSQTNLIPVNTLVHEAIATIENYFSRNGQLGGLATGFMDLDKMTDGLHGGEMIVIAARPSMGKTSLGMNIAEHVALELKLPVGVFSLEMSSASLVLRMMCSLARVNLRSIREGFMSESDFPKLTNAAGRLSAAKLYIDDTAGLSILQLRARARRLAQQHGVKLFVIDYLQLLNSTSQRAKENRQQEIADISSGIKALAKELNVPVIVLAQLNREIEKDKNRKPRMSDLRESGSIEQDADLIGLLYKPDSDEDEVAPVESDGLPVSLVIAKQRNGPTGDVPLTFLKPYTRFESAAKFSDDDVPSGG
;
A
#
# COMPACT_ATOMS: atom_id res chain seq x y z
N MET A 1 -32.54 -11.97 68.22
CA MET A 1 -33.94 -12.14 68.68
C MET A 1 -34.66 -12.61 67.42
N ILE A 2 -34.76 -13.91 67.32
CA ILE A 2 -35.91 -14.75 67.63
C ILE A 2 -36.88 -14.69 66.47
N ASP A 3 -36.94 -15.73 65.76
CA ASP A 3 -37.72 -16.96 65.63
C ASP A 3 -38.86 -16.77 64.64
N SER A 4 -39.11 -17.60 63.75
CA SER A 4 -39.26 -19.05 63.60
C SER A 4 -40.60 -19.37 62.96
N VAL A 5 -40.61 -20.39 62.06
CA VAL A 5 -41.56 -21.48 62.00
C VAL A 5 -42.92 -21.19 61.28
N SER A 6 -43.41 -21.89 60.33
CA SER A 6 -43.64 -23.26 59.97
C SER A 6 -44.62 -23.36 58.81
N ASP A 7 -44.42 -24.37 58.01
CA ASP A 7 -45.44 -25.12 57.20
C ASP A 7 -46.67 -25.60 58.04
N PRO A 8 -47.74 -26.12 57.44
CA PRO A 8 -47.87 -27.02 56.30
C PRO A 8 -49.24 -27.12 55.52
N MET A 9 -49.18 -27.87 54.42
CA MET A 9 -50.14 -28.95 53.97
C MET A 9 -51.49 -28.69 53.35
N HIS A 10 -51.70 -29.48 52.28
CA HIS A 10 -52.92 -30.09 51.66
C HIS A 10 -53.78 -29.22 50.76
N GLY A 11 -54.23 -29.71 49.64
CA GLY A 11 -54.50 -30.98 49.03
C GLY A 11 -55.08 -30.85 47.64
N GLU A 12 -54.85 -31.87 46.88
CA GLU A 12 -55.56 -32.48 45.78
C GLU A 12 -56.81 -31.77 45.15
N THR A 13 -56.88 -31.71 43.80
CA THR A 13 -57.41 -32.76 42.91
C THR A 13 -57.53 -32.22 41.44
N ASN A 14 -57.08 -33.07 40.52
CA ASN A 14 -57.62 -33.48 39.20
C ASN A 14 -58.54 -32.52 38.40
N THR A 15 -58.25 -32.30 37.10
CA THR A 15 -58.51 -33.16 35.92
C THR A 15 -58.21 -32.43 34.61
N ALA A 16 -57.47 -33.10 33.80
CA ALA A 16 -57.67 -33.47 32.40
C ALA A 16 -57.81 -32.40 31.30
N THR A 17 -56.97 -32.58 30.35
CA THR A 17 -57.02 -32.71 28.88
C THR A 17 -56.38 -31.60 28.04
N GLY A 18 -55.36 -32.02 27.35
CA GLY A 18 -55.30 -31.86 25.90
C GLY A 18 -54.26 -30.93 25.32
N ASN A 19 -53.35 -31.58 24.67
CA ASN A 19 -52.52 -31.16 23.52
C ASN A 19 -51.09 -30.75 23.78
N ASP A 20 -50.25 -31.79 23.76
CA ASP A 20 -48.81 -31.77 23.49
C ASP A 20 -48.50 -31.22 22.10
N PHE A 21 -47.96 -30.01 22.01
CA PHE A 21 -47.12 -29.62 20.91
C PHE A 21 -45.67 -29.83 21.35
N LYS A 22 -45.06 -30.96 20.98
CA LYS A 22 -43.64 -31.25 21.04
C LYS A 22 -42.91 -30.24 20.17
N LYS A 23 -42.31 -29.20 20.77
CA LYS A 23 -41.22 -28.42 20.16
C LYS A 23 -40.01 -29.32 20.00
N SER A 24 -39.73 -29.78 18.79
CA SER A 24 -38.52 -30.48 18.44
C SER A 24 -37.30 -29.55 18.74
N ARG A 25 -36.56 -29.98 19.74
CA ARG A 25 -35.22 -29.37 19.99
C ARG A 25 -34.35 -29.69 18.81
N ARG A 26 -33.96 -28.66 18.02
CA ARG A 26 -32.86 -28.74 17.07
C ARG A 26 -31.60 -29.20 17.83
N PRO A 27 -30.87 -30.19 17.34
CA PRO A 27 -29.61 -30.59 17.96
C PRO A 27 -28.64 -29.39 17.86
N LYS A 28 -28.09 -28.99 19.01
CA LYS A 28 -26.93 -28.08 19.07
C LYS A 28 -25.83 -28.70 18.21
N ALA A 29 -25.37 -27.98 17.19
CA ALA A 29 -24.19 -28.32 16.44
C ALA A 29 -23.06 -28.61 17.45
N ALA A 30 -22.52 -29.82 17.39
CA ALA A 30 -21.39 -30.25 18.20
C ALA A 30 -20.26 -29.25 17.97
N ARG A 31 -19.76 -28.65 19.05
CA ARG A 31 -18.48 -27.94 19.05
C ARG A 31 -17.42 -28.93 18.49
N SER A 32 -16.81 -28.58 17.38
CA SER A 32 -15.70 -29.33 16.84
C SER A 32 -14.62 -29.38 17.92
N GLU A 33 -14.42 -30.55 18.50
CA GLU A 33 -13.29 -30.82 19.35
C GLU A 33 -12.01 -30.51 18.58
N ASN A 34 -11.13 -29.80 19.26
CA ASN A 34 -9.79 -29.43 18.81
C ASN A 34 -8.97 -30.71 18.60
N ARG A 35 -9.16 -31.38 17.44
CA ARG A 35 -8.30 -32.51 17.04
C ARG A 35 -6.98 -31.96 16.58
N PRO A 36 -5.85 -32.54 16.99
CA PRO A 36 -4.54 -32.10 16.54
C PRO A 36 -4.51 -32.09 15.00
N THR A 37 -3.96 -31.03 14.44
CA THR A 37 -3.95 -30.68 13.00
C THR A 37 -3.20 -31.71 12.11
N LEU A 38 -2.57 -32.73 12.69
CA LEU A 38 -1.73 -33.72 12.03
C LEU A 38 -2.50 -34.82 11.25
N ASP A 39 -3.79 -35.00 11.49
CA ASP A 39 -4.58 -36.08 10.87
C ASP A 39 -5.54 -35.62 9.76
N ARG A 40 -5.47 -34.38 9.32
CA ARG A 40 -6.35 -33.86 8.26
C ARG A 40 -5.64 -33.90 6.92
N LEU A 41 -6.29 -34.49 5.91
CA LEU A 41 -5.83 -34.41 4.53
C LEU A 41 -5.72 -32.92 4.09
N PRO A 42 -4.64 -32.55 3.39
CA PRO A 42 -4.51 -31.22 2.85
C PRO A 42 -5.68 -30.84 1.94
N PRO A 43 -6.11 -29.59 1.87
CA PRO A 43 -7.19 -29.15 0.99
C PRO A 43 -6.90 -29.48 -0.48
N HIS A 44 -7.82 -30.23 -1.12
CA HIS A 44 -7.72 -30.65 -2.52
C HIS A 44 -9.12 -30.84 -3.13
N SER A 45 -9.20 -30.95 -4.46
CA SER A 45 -10.37 -31.40 -5.21
C SER A 45 -9.89 -32.14 -6.45
N ILE A 46 -9.93 -33.46 -6.36
CA ILE A 46 -9.51 -34.34 -7.47
C ILE A 46 -10.39 -34.13 -8.70
N GLU A 47 -11.68 -33.90 -8.52
CA GLU A 47 -12.64 -33.66 -9.59
C GLU A 47 -12.30 -32.39 -10.38
N ALA A 48 -11.94 -31.30 -9.66
CA ALA A 48 -11.53 -30.06 -10.31
C ALA A 48 -10.20 -30.22 -11.05
N GLU A 49 -9.23 -30.95 -10.48
CA GLU A 49 -7.96 -31.26 -11.13
C GLU A 49 -8.17 -32.08 -12.41
N MET A 50 -9.03 -33.11 -12.36
CA MET A 50 -9.42 -33.89 -13.56
C MET A 50 -10.10 -32.98 -14.59
N GLY A 51 -10.94 -32.04 -14.12
CA GLY A 51 -11.59 -31.06 -14.98
C GLY A 51 -10.59 -30.18 -15.74
N VAL A 52 -9.55 -29.66 -15.04
CA VAL A 52 -8.49 -28.86 -15.68
C VAL A 52 -7.73 -29.68 -16.72
N LEU A 53 -7.28 -30.89 -16.36
CA LEU A 53 -6.50 -31.73 -17.25
C LEU A 53 -7.33 -32.22 -18.44
N GLY A 54 -8.61 -32.55 -18.23
CA GLY A 54 -9.54 -32.92 -19.27
C GLY A 54 -9.76 -31.79 -20.28
N CYS A 55 -9.98 -30.56 -19.82
CA CYS A 55 -10.07 -29.37 -20.68
C CYS A 55 -8.77 -29.16 -21.48
N ALA A 56 -7.61 -29.35 -20.84
CA ALA A 56 -6.30 -29.21 -21.47
C ALA A 56 -6.05 -30.27 -22.57
N LEU A 57 -6.61 -31.46 -22.43
CA LEU A 57 -6.56 -32.52 -23.45
C LEU A 57 -7.58 -32.30 -24.58
N LEU A 58 -8.75 -31.72 -24.29
CA LEU A 58 -9.79 -31.45 -25.28
C LEU A 58 -9.50 -30.24 -26.19
N SER A 59 -9.02 -29.16 -25.62
CA SER A 59 -8.71 -27.91 -26.32
C SER A 59 -7.35 -27.35 -25.91
N PRO A 60 -6.23 -28.01 -26.32
CA PRO A 60 -4.90 -27.70 -25.79
C PRO A 60 -4.47 -26.25 -26.02
N ASN A 61 -4.73 -25.68 -27.20
CA ASN A 61 -4.25 -24.36 -27.59
C ASN A 61 -4.84 -23.23 -26.72
N GLU A 62 -6.12 -23.33 -26.38
CA GLU A 62 -6.82 -22.35 -25.56
C GLU A 62 -6.59 -22.63 -24.07
N SER A 63 -6.78 -23.90 -23.67
CA SER A 63 -6.76 -24.29 -22.26
C SER A 63 -5.38 -24.20 -21.62
N LEU A 64 -4.33 -24.67 -22.32
CA LEU A 64 -2.97 -24.65 -21.73
C LEU A 64 -2.42 -23.23 -21.61
N GLY A 65 -2.77 -22.33 -22.53
CA GLY A 65 -2.42 -20.91 -22.42
C GLY A 65 -2.97 -20.30 -21.11
N GLU A 66 -4.25 -20.51 -20.84
CA GLU A 66 -4.91 -20.03 -19.61
C GLU A 66 -4.36 -20.70 -18.36
N CYS A 67 -4.07 -22.03 -18.40
CA CYS A 67 -3.46 -22.76 -17.29
C CYS A 67 -2.08 -22.19 -16.94
N VAL A 68 -1.19 -22.01 -17.92
CA VAL A 68 0.16 -21.48 -17.71
C VAL A 68 0.11 -20.04 -17.17
N GLU A 69 -0.80 -19.21 -17.68
CA GLU A 69 -0.98 -17.84 -17.21
C GLU A 69 -1.48 -17.78 -15.77
N LYS A 70 -2.48 -18.59 -15.40
CA LYS A 70 -3.11 -18.54 -14.08
C LYS A 70 -2.32 -19.26 -12.99
N LEU A 71 -1.60 -20.35 -13.33
CA LEU A 71 -0.82 -21.14 -12.37
C LEU A 71 0.64 -20.70 -12.26
N LYS A 72 1.17 -19.96 -13.24
CA LYS A 72 2.53 -19.41 -13.26
C LYS A 72 3.64 -20.40 -12.86
N ASP A 73 4.65 -19.93 -12.12
CA ASP A 73 5.86 -20.70 -11.75
C ASP A 73 5.57 -21.91 -10.84
N ASP A 74 4.46 -21.91 -10.11
CA ASP A 74 4.05 -23.00 -9.21
C ASP A 74 3.17 -24.06 -9.91
N GLY A 75 3.04 -24.03 -11.24
CA GLY A 75 2.02 -24.72 -12.03
C GLY A 75 1.77 -26.19 -11.67
N GLN A 76 2.82 -27.03 -11.61
CA GLN A 76 2.66 -28.44 -11.24
C GLN A 76 2.27 -28.63 -9.77
N LEU A 77 2.76 -27.77 -8.85
CA LEU A 77 2.47 -27.85 -7.42
C LEU A 77 1.02 -27.46 -7.09
N ALA A 78 0.32 -26.83 -8.04
CA ALA A 78 -1.09 -26.50 -7.90
C ALA A 78 -1.97 -27.76 -7.80
N PHE A 79 -1.53 -28.87 -8.37
CA PHE A 79 -2.23 -30.14 -8.29
C PHE A 79 -1.83 -30.90 -7.03
N TYR A 80 -2.77 -31.58 -6.43
CA TYR A 80 -2.56 -32.42 -5.23
C TYR A 80 -2.11 -33.84 -5.60
N ASP A 81 -2.79 -34.46 -6.60
CA ASP A 81 -2.43 -35.81 -7.07
C ASP A 81 -1.11 -35.76 -7.86
N LEU A 82 -0.15 -36.54 -7.45
CA LEU A 82 1.17 -36.62 -8.10
C LEU A 82 1.07 -37.03 -9.57
N ARG A 83 0.07 -37.84 -9.95
CA ARG A 83 -0.20 -38.19 -11.34
C ARG A 83 -0.60 -36.95 -12.14
N HIS A 84 -1.46 -36.11 -11.57
CA HIS A 84 -1.89 -34.88 -12.19
C HIS A 84 -0.75 -33.85 -12.32
N GLN A 85 0.14 -33.80 -11.33
CA GLN A 85 1.36 -32.97 -11.40
C GLN A 85 2.22 -33.37 -12.61
N THR A 86 2.48 -34.70 -12.76
CA THR A 86 3.30 -35.25 -13.86
C THR A 86 2.65 -35.02 -15.23
N ILE A 87 1.33 -35.22 -15.32
CA ILE A 87 0.58 -35.00 -16.57
C ILE A 87 0.62 -33.50 -16.93
N TYR A 88 0.34 -32.62 -15.98
CA TYR A 88 0.37 -31.16 -16.21
C TYR A 88 1.75 -30.67 -16.64
N GLU A 89 2.83 -31.13 -15.96
CA GLU A 89 4.20 -30.79 -16.32
C GLU A 89 4.52 -31.21 -17.77
N THR A 90 4.07 -32.37 -18.15
CA THR A 90 4.28 -32.89 -19.51
C THR A 90 3.52 -32.04 -20.53
N LEU A 91 2.24 -31.73 -20.27
CA LEU A 91 1.40 -30.89 -21.13
C LEU A 91 1.99 -29.48 -21.26
N ALA A 92 2.40 -28.84 -20.15
CA ALA A 92 3.02 -27.52 -20.15
C ALA A 92 4.36 -27.50 -20.89
N SER A 93 5.18 -28.53 -20.72
CA SER A 93 6.46 -28.70 -21.46
C SER A 93 6.25 -28.81 -22.96
N MET A 94 5.26 -29.60 -23.39
CA MET A 94 4.92 -29.78 -24.82
C MET A 94 4.38 -28.49 -25.40
N PHE A 95 3.50 -27.80 -24.69
CA PHE A 95 2.95 -26.52 -25.10
C PHE A 95 4.03 -25.43 -25.26
N ASN A 96 4.93 -25.29 -24.27
CA ASN A 96 6.05 -24.35 -24.34
C ASN A 96 7.03 -24.65 -25.47
N SER A 97 7.19 -25.96 -25.80
CA SER A 97 8.02 -26.41 -26.92
C SER A 97 7.29 -26.35 -28.27
N ARG A 98 6.05 -25.85 -28.33
CA ARG A 98 5.18 -25.80 -29.52
C ARG A 98 4.98 -27.14 -30.17
N MET A 99 5.00 -28.21 -29.39
CA MET A 99 4.69 -29.58 -29.87
C MET A 99 3.16 -29.75 -29.95
N PRO A 100 2.64 -30.51 -30.90
CA PRO A 100 1.22 -30.82 -30.91
C PRO A 100 0.84 -31.62 -29.67
N VAL A 101 -0.27 -31.20 -29.05
CA VAL A 101 -0.79 -31.82 -27.83
C VAL A 101 -2.09 -32.53 -28.16
N ASP A 102 -2.07 -33.83 -28.15
CA ASP A 102 -3.22 -34.71 -28.24
C ASP A 102 -2.95 -36.01 -27.42
N LEU A 103 -3.96 -36.84 -27.25
CA LEU A 103 -3.86 -38.03 -26.41
C LEU A 103 -2.69 -38.97 -26.84
N ILE A 104 -2.43 -39.11 -28.16
CA ILE A 104 -1.40 -39.97 -28.71
C ILE A 104 -0.02 -39.38 -28.45
N THR A 105 0.16 -38.09 -28.72
CA THR A 105 1.46 -37.42 -28.53
C THR A 105 1.84 -37.31 -27.06
N VAL A 106 0.87 -37.04 -26.17
CA VAL A 106 1.07 -37.05 -24.72
C VAL A 106 1.45 -38.44 -24.23
N GLN A 107 0.73 -39.48 -24.66
CA GLN A 107 1.07 -40.88 -24.33
C GLN A 107 2.51 -41.20 -24.77
N GLN A 108 2.88 -40.85 -26.00
CA GLN A 108 4.23 -41.15 -26.52
C GLN A 108 5.30 -40.38 -25.72
N ASN A 109 5.05 -39.12 -25.36
CA ASN A 109 5.97 -38.34 -24.56
C ASN A 109 6.17 -38.94 -23.15
N LEU A 110 5.07 -39.30 -22.49
CA LEU A 110 5.11 -39.96 -21.17
C LEU A 110 5.82 -41.33 -21.25
N LYS A 111 5.62 -42.10 -22.34
CA LYS A 111 6.30 -43.37 -22.57
C LYS A 111 7.80 -43.16 -22.75
N ASN A 112 8.22 -42.16 -23.53
CA ASN A 112 9.63 -41.83 -23.75
C ASN A 112 10.33 -41.41 -22.45
N ARG A 113 9.60 -40.77 -21.53
CA ARG A 113 10.09 -40.40 -20.19
C ARG A 113 9.95 -41.50 -19.15
N GLN A 114 9.42 -42.66 -19.50
CA GLN A 114 9.16 -43.81 -18.60
C GLN A 114 8.19 -43.47 -17.45
N LEU A 115 7.28 -42.50 -17.66
CA LEU A 115 6.32 -42.05 -16.67
C LEU A 115 4.88 -42.52 -16.92
N LEU A 116 4.63 -43.19 -18.06
CA LEU A 116 3.27 -43.57 -18.47
C LEU A 116 2.59 -44.51 -17.45
N ASP A 117 3.30 -45.47 -16.89
CA ASP A 117 2.73 -46.40 -15.91
C ASP A 117 2.45 -45.70 -14.57
N GLN A 118 3.27 -44.71 -14.20
CA GLN A 118 3.11 -43.96 -12.96
C GLN A 118 1.87 -43.07 -12.99
N VAL A 119 1.48 -42.58 -14.16
CA VAL A 119 0.27 -41.74 -14.30
C VAL A 119 -1.01 -42.54 -14.48
N GLY A 120 -0.93 -43.91 -14.53
CA GLY A 120 -2.09 -44.79 -14.68
C GLY A 120 -2.37 -45.23 -16.13
N GLY A 121 -1.40 -45.07 -17.01
CA GLY A 121 -1.46 -45.56 -18.40
C GLY A 121 -2.42 -44.75 -19.27
N ILE A 122 -2.65 -45.25 -20.50
CA ILE A 122 -3.55 -44.64 -21.47
C ILE A 122 -5.00 -44.59 -20.99
N ALA A 123 -5.41 -45.63 -20.21
CA ALA A 123 -6.78 -45.67 -19.67
C ALA A 123 -7.11 -44.47 -18.79
N TYR A 124 -6.16 -44.03 -17.97
CA TYR A 124 -6.37 -42.84 -17.13
C TYR A 124 -6.37 -41.54 -17.93
N LEU A 125 -5.52 -41.41 -18.95
CA LEU A 125 -5.52 -40.26 -19.84
C LEU A 125 -6.85 -40.11 -20.60
N SER A 126 -7.41 -41.26 -21.09
CA SER A 126 -8.74 -41.28 -21.70
C SER A 126 -9.82 -40.91 -20.69
N GLN A 127 -9.75 -41.42 -19.46
CA GLN A 127 -10.68 -41.06 -18.39
C GLN A 127 -10.67 -39.55 -18.08
N LEU A 128 -9.50 -38.92 -18.09
CA LEU A 128 -9.38 -37.45 -17.89
C LEU A 128 -10.07 -36.66 -19.01
N GLN A 129 -9.91 -37.11 -20.26
CA GLN A 129 -10.56 -36.47 -21.41
C GLN A 129 -12.07 -36.67 -21.36
N ASP A 130 -12.57 -37.81 -20.95
CA ASP A 130 -13.99 -38.12 -20.83
C ASP A 130 -14.65 -37.49 -19.59
N ALA A 131 -13.84 -37.04 -18.63
CA ALA A 131 -14.34 -36.42 -17.40
C ALA A 131 -15.06 -35.08 -17.62
N VAL A 132 -14.82 -34.41 -18.77
CA VAL A 132 -15.41 -33.12 -19.10
C VAL A 132 -16.08 -33.12 -20.47
N PRO A 133 -17.30 -32.61 -20.59
CA PRO A 133 -18.01 -32.59 -21.88
C PRO A 133 -17.50 -31.46 -22.81
N SER A 134 -16.87 -30.45 -22.29
CA SER A 134 -16.31 -29.33 -23.03
C SER A 134 -15.28 -28.53 -22.20
N ALA A 135 -14.41 -27.78 -22.87
CA ALA A 135 -13.43 -26.92 -22.23
C ALA A 135 -14.01 -25.59 -21.68
N ALA A 136 -15.30 -25.31 -21.89
CA ALA A 136 -15.94 -24.03 -21.55
C ALA A 136 -15.86 -23.67 -20.05
N ASN A 137 -15.76 -24.65 -19.18
CA ASN A 137 -15.73 -24.45 -17.73
C ASN A 137 -14.30 -24.47 -17.14
N LEU A 138 -13.26 -24.39 -17.95
CA LEU A 138 -11.87 -24.43 -17.51
C LEU A 138 -11.56 -23.40 -16.42
N SER A 139 -11.94 -22.15 -16.63
CA SER A 139 -11.71 -21.06 -15.67
C SER A 139 -12.25 -21.40 -14.28
N TYR A 140 -13.44 -22.01 -14.20
CA TYR A 140 -14.06 -22.39 -12.92
C TYR A 140 -13.26 -23.53 -12.23
N TYR A 141 -12.85 -24.54 -12.97
CA TYR A 141 -12.03 -25.63 -12.40
C TYR A 141 -10.66 -25.12 -11.94
N LEU A 142 -10.03 -24.25 -12.73
CA LEU A 142 -8.76 -23.61 -12.36
C LEU A 142 -8.87 -22.77 -11.08
N GLU A 143 -9.97 -22.08 -10.91
CA GLU A 143 -10.20 -21.29 -9.69
C GLU A 143 -10.28 -22.15 -8.44
N ILE A 144 -10.98 -23.30 -8.51
CA ILE A 144 -11.05 -24.27 -7.42
C ILE A 144 -9.66 -24.84 -7.12
N VAL A 145 -8.93 -25.29 -8.14
CA VAL A 145 -7.58 -25.87 -7.97
C VAL A 145 -6.65 -24.85 -7.33
N ARG A 146 -6.69 -23.58 -7.78
CA ARG A 146 -5.89 -22.49 -7.25
C ARG A 146 -6.23 -22.18 -5.80
N GLU A 147 -7.53 -22.13 -5.46
CA GLU A 147 -7.97 -21.91 -4.08
C GLU A 147 -7.42 -23.01 -3.14
N LYS A 148 -7.56 -24.28 -3.53
CA LYS A 148 -7.05 -25.40 -2.73
C LYS A 148 -5.53 -25.37 -2.64
N TYR A 149 -4.84 -25.01 -3.70
CA TYR A 149 -3.39 -24.82 -3.68
C TYR A 149 -2.95 -23.71 -2.71
N LEU A 150 -3.59 -22.56 -2.75
CA LEU A 150 -3.28 -21.45 -1.83
C LEU A 150 -3.46 -21.85 -0.37
N LEU A 151 -4.52 -22.62 -0.07
CA LEU A 151 -4.73 -23.16 1.28
C LEU A 151 -3.61 -24.13 1.68
N ARG A 152 -3.17 -25.02 0.78
CA ARG A 152 -2.00 -25.90 1.03
C ARG A 152 -0.73 -25.10 1.25
N LYS A 153 -0.46 -24.12 0.39
CA LYS A 153 0.71 -23.23 0.50
C LYS A 153 0.71 -22.50 1.84
N LEU A 154 -0.45 -21.99 2.29
CA LEU A 154 -0.61 -21.36 3.59
C LEU A 154 -0.32 -22.35 4.74
N ILE A 155 -0.87 -23.56 4.70
CA ILE A 155 -0.60 -24.60 5.70
C ILE A 155 0.89 -24.92 5.76
N THR A 156 1.54 -25.12 4.61
CA THR A 156 2.98 -25.42 4.54
C THR A 156 3.82 -24.27 5.10
N THR A 157 3.49 -23.02 4.74
CA THR A 157 4.18 -21.84 5.27
C THR A 157 4.01 -21.73 6.78
N CYS A 158 2.79 -21.87 7.28
CA CYS A 158 2.53 -21.80 8.73
C CYS A 158 3.25 -22.94 9.48
N SER A 159 3.27 -24.17 8.92
CA SER A 159 4.00 -25.29 9.52
C SER A 159 5.51 -25.06 9.52
N GLY A 160 6.05 -24.47 8.45
CA GLY A 160 7.45 -24.06 8.37
C GLY A 160 7.81 -22.99 9.40
N VAL A 161 6.92 -22.00 9.59
CA VAL A 161 7.06 -20.96 10.62
C VAL A 161 7.08 -21.59 12.02
N VAL A 162 6.17 -22.52 12.29
CA VAL A 162 6.13 -23.23 13.59
C VAL A 162 7.45 -23.97 13.84
N GLY A 163 7.97 -24.69 12.83
CA GLY A 163 9.29 -25.36 12.95
C GLY A 163 10.40 -24.38 13.24
N LYS A 164 10.47 -23.26 12.52
CA LYS A 164 11.48 -22.21 12.75
C LYS A 164 11.41 -21.63 14.15
N VAL A 165 10.19 -21.39 14.69
CA VAL A 165 10.02 -20.88 16.06
C VAL A 165 10.61 -21.83 17.10
N PHE A 166 10.47 -23.16 16.92
CA PHE A 166 11.04 -24.14 17.85
C PHE A 166 12.56 -24.21 17.81
N ASP A 167 13.16 -23.99 16.64
CA ASP A 167 14.62 -24.13 16.42
C ASP A 167 15.36 -22.77 16.48
N TYR A 168 14.66 -21.68 16.84
CA TYR A 168 15.24 -20.34 16.75
C TYR A 168 16.07 -19.95 17.97
N GLU A 169 17.34 -19.60 17.75
CA GLU A 169 18.28 -19.15 18.77
C GLU A 169 18.70 -17.67 18.65
N GLY A 170 18.06 -16.89 17.73
CA GLY A 170 18.39 -15.49 17.44
C GLY A 170 17.48 -14.46 18.12
N GLU A 171 17.53 -13.21 17.65
CA GLU A 171 16.67 -12.14 18.13
C GLU A 171 15.22 -12.31 17.62
N VAL A 172 14.25 -12.24 18.52
CA VAL A 172 12.81 -12.46 18.23
C VAL A 172 12.29 -11.51 17.16
N GLU A 173 12.76 -10.26 17.12
CA GLU A 173 12.36 -9.26 16.13
C GLU A 173 12.73 -9.69 14.70
N SER A 174 13.92 -10.25 14.52
CA SER A 174 14.37 -10.77 13.22
C SER A 174 13.52 -11.94 12.74
N LEU A 175 13.09 -12.81 13.65
CA LEU A 175 12.18 -13.90 13.33
C LEU A 175 10.81 -13.40 12.94
N LEU A 176 10.26 -12.39 13.63
CA LEU A 176 8.97 -11.81 13.31
C LEU A 176 8.97 -11.17 11.93
N ASP A 177 10.03 -10.45 11.56
CA ASP A 177 10.19 -9.86 10.22
C ASP A 177 10.25 -10.94 9.13
N GLU A 178 10.96 -12.07 9.40
CA GLU A 178 11.02 -13.19 8.46
C GLU A 178 9.67 -13.88 8.26
N VAL A 179 8.95 -14.11 9.35
CA VAL A 179 7.60 -14.69 9.35
C VAL A 179 6.61 -13.79 8.60
N GLU A 180 6.62 -12.49 8.86
CA GLU A 180 5.79 -11.53 8.16
C GLU A 180 6.05 -11.56 6.65
N LYS A 181 7.32 -11.60 6.25
CA LYS A 181 7.73 -11.71 4.84
C LYS A 181 7.23 -12.99 4.17
N GLU A 182 7.28 -14.13 4.86
CA GLU A 182 6.79 -15.41 4.30
C GLU A 182 5.27 -15.39 4.11
N ILE A 183 4.53 -14.85 5.08
CA ILE A 183 3.06 -14.71 4.99
C ILE A 183 2.67 -13.73 3.87
N LEU A 184 3.37 -12.60 3.75
CA LEU A 184 3.12 -11.63 2.67
C LEU A 184 3.37 -12.22 1.28
N ARG A 185 4.38 -13.07 1.09
CA ARG A 185 4.63 -13.78 -0.18
C ARG A 185 3.47 -14.67 -0.60
N VAL A 186 2.81 -15.34 0.34
CA VAL A 186 1.60 -16.12 0.04
C VAL A 186 0.48 -15.23 -0.48
N ASN A 187 0.35 -14.03 0.09
CA ASN A 187 -0.68 -13.06 -0.31
C ASN A 187 -0.37 -12.41 -1.69
N GLU A 188 0.89 -12.16 -1.99
CA GLU A 188 1.33 -11.65 -3.32
C GLU A 188 1.04 -12.65 -4.45
N SER A 189 1.12 -13.96 -4.18
CA SER A 189 0.71 -15.01 -5.14
C SER A 189 -0.79 -14.96 -5.49
N ARG A 190 -1.61 -14.22 -4.70
CA ARG A 190 -3.03 -13.99 -4.95
C ARG A 190 -3.28 -12.86 -5.96
N SER A 191 -2.35 -11.91 -6.09
CA SER A 191 -2.52 -10.76 -6.97
C SER A 191 -2.42 -11.20 -8.43
N GLN A 192 -3.56 -11.43 -9.06
CA GLN A 192 -3.65 -11.59 -10.50
C GLN A 192 -3.21 -10.28 -11.16
N THR A 193 -2.29 -10.35 -12.10
CA THR A 193 -2.13 -9.30 -13.10
C THR A 193 -3.38 -9.36 -13.99
N ASN A 194 -4.42 -8.65 -13.62
CA ASN A 194 -5.59 -8.53 -14.47
C ASN A 194 -5.17 -7.71 -15.70
N LEU A 195 -4.94 -8.39 -16.81
CA LEU A 195 -4.87 -7.73 -18.11
C LEU A 195 -6.28 -7.19 -18.40
N ILE A 196 -6.44 -5.89 -18.28
CA ILE A 196 -7.72 -5.23 -18.59
C ILE A 196 -7.78 -5.01 -20.09
N PRO A 197 -8.81 -5.51 -20.80
CA PRO A 197 -8.98 -5.24 -22.22
C PRO A 197 -9.02 -3.74 -22.50
N VAL A 198 -8.38 -3.31 -23.59
CA VAL A 198 -8.30 -1.89 -23.98
C VAL A 198 -9.67 -1.25 -24.13
N ASN A 199 -10.68 -1.98 -24.58
CA ASN A 199 -12.05 -1.48 -24.70
C ASN A 199 -12.62 -0.99 -23.34
N THR A 200 -12.37 -1.72 -22.25
CA THR A 200 -12.78 -1.31 -20.90
C THR A 200 -12.06 -0.02 -20.47
N LEU A 201 -10.75 0.05 -20.74
CA LEU A 201 -9.95 1.24 -20.44
C LEU A 201 -10.38 2.47 -21.25
N VAL A 202 -10.82 2.27 -22.50
CA VAL A 202 -11.37 3.36 -23.34
C VAL A 202 -12.66 3.92 -22.74
N HIS A 203 -13.56 3.09 -22.23
CA HIS A 203 -14.78 3.56 -21.57
C HIS A 203 -14.45 4.35 -20.29
N GLU A 204 -13.51 3.88 -19.50
CA GLU A 204 -13.04 4.60 -18.31
C GLU A 204 -12.37 5.94 -18.66
N ALA A 205 -11.59 5.97 -19.74
CA ALA A 205 -10.96 7.19 -20.23
C ALA A 205 -12.00 8.22 -20.72
N ILE A 206 -13.05 7.78 -21.44
CA ILE A 206 -14.14 8.67 -21.85
C ILE A 206 -14.85 9.24 -20.64
N ALA A 207 -15.21 8.42 -19.65
CA ALA A 207 -15.82 8.89 -18.41
C ALA A 207 -14.92 9.88 -17.66
N THR A 208 -13.62 9.68 -17.70
CA THR A 208 -12.64 10.62 -17.12
C THR A 208 -12.64 11.96 -17.87
N ILE A 209 -12.68 11.94 -19.21
CA ILE A 209 -12.78 13.15 -20.05
C ILE A 209 -14.07 13.91 -19.75
N GLU A 210 -15.21 13.23 -19.67
CA GLU A 210 -16.50 13.82 -19.32
C GLU A 210 -16.45 14.47 -17.93
N ASN A 211 -15.80 13.82 -16.97
CA ASN A 211 -15.55 14.40 -15.64
C ASN A 211 -14.67 15.65 -15.71
N TYR A 212 -13.65 15.70 -16.57
CA TYR A 212 -12.83 16.92 -16.75
C TYR A 212 -13.66 18.07 -17.33
N PHE A 213 -14.52 17.81 -18.28
CA PHE A 213 -15.42 18.83 -18.85
C PHE A 213 -16.43 19.37 -17.83
N SER A 214 -16.93 18.52 -16.95
CA SER A 214 -17.93 18.90 -15.94
C SER A 214 -17.36 19.68 -14.76
N ARG A 215 -16.05 19.65 -14.54
CA ARG A 215 -15.38 20.23 -13.34
C ARG A 215 -15.33 21.76 -13.31
N ASN A 216 -15.55 22.46 -14.43
CA ASN A 216 -15.56 23.94 -14.47
C ASN A 216 -14.37 24.59 -13.72
N GLY A 217 -13.16 24.08 -13.89
CA GLY A 217 -11.95 24.59 -13.25
C GLY A 217 -11.67 24.10 -11.82
N GLN A 218 -12.43 23.11 -11.31
CA GLN A 218 -12.09 22.43 -10.07
C GLN A 218 -10.91 21.46 -10.27
N LEU A 219 -10.07 21.32 -9.24
CA LEU A 219 -8.90 20.42 -9.24
C LEU A 219 -9.32 18.95 -9.40
N GLY A 220 -8.50 18.22 -10.14
CA GLY A 220 -8.66 16.79 -10.34
C GLY A 220 -8.22 15.94 -9.17
N GLY A 221 -7.19 16.39 -8.47
CA GLY A 221 -6.58 15.73 -7.33
C GLY A 221 -6.88 16.41 -6.00
N LEU A 222 -6.16 16.02 -4.95
CA LEU A 222 -6.21 16.64 -3.64
C LEU A 222 -5.49 17.99 -3.68
N ALA A 223 -6.16 19.07 -3.27
CA ALA A 223 -5.53 20.38 -3.14
C ALA A 223 -4.41 20.35 -2.10
N THR A 224 -3.28 20.95 -2.44
CA THR A 224 -2.13 21.09 -1.53
C THR A 224 -2.26 22.29 -0.60
N GLY A 225 -3.11 23.25 -0.96
CA GLY A 225 -3.24 24.55 -0.30
C GLY A 225 -2.30 25.61 -0.87
N PHE A 226 -1.49 25.28 -1.87
CA PHE A 226 -0.61 26.20 -2.59
C PHE A 226 -1.14 26.37 -4.01
N MET A 227 -1.77 27.51 -4.29
CA MET A 227 -2.52 27.72 -5.54
C MET A 227 -1.67 27.51 -6.80
N ASP A 228 -0.43 27.98 -6.82
CA ASP A 228 0.42 27.84 -8.01
C ASP A 228 0.90 26.38 -8.19
N LEU A 229 1.13 25.65 -7.09
CA LEU A 229 1.42 24.23 -7.14
C LEU A 229 0.19 23.47 -7.64
N ASP A 230 -0.98 23.76 -7.09
CA ASP A 230 -2.24 23.11 -7.48
C ASP A 230 -2.60 23.36 -8.95
N LYS A 231 -2.37 24.59 -9.48
CA LYS A 231 -2.54 24.90 -10.90
C LYS A 231 -1.60 24.11 -11.80
N MET A 232 -0.35 23.88 -11.35
CA MET A 232 0.67 23.18 -12.12
C MET A 232 0.45 21.68 -12.12
N THR A 233 -0.02 21.12 -11.00
CA THR A 233 -0.15 19.66 -10.80
C THR A 233 -1.58 19.15 -11.00
N ASP A 234 -2.59 20.00 -11.10
CA ASP A 234 -4.02 19.66 -11.00
C ASP A 234 -4.35 18.97 -9.66
N GLY A 235 -3.58 19.29 -8.60
CA GLY A 235 -3.64 18.64 -7.30
C GLY A 235 -2.84 17.33 -7.24
N LEU A 236 -2.92 16.61 -6.11
CA LEU A 236 -2.23 15.33 -5.90
C LEU A 236 -3.15 14.17 -6.26
N HIS A 237 -2.73 13.30 -7.18
CA HIS A 237 -3.54 12.20 -7.67
C HIS A 237 -3.26 10.87 -6.97
N GLY A 238 -4.27 10.00 -6.90
CA GLY A 238 -4.12 8.66 -6.36
C GLY A 238 -3.09 7.84 -7.14
N GLY A 239 -2.30 7.03 -6.43
CA GLY A 239 -1.26 6.20 -7.02
C GLY A 239 0.03 6.92 -7.37
N GLU A 240 0.13 8.24 -7.12
CA GLU A 240 1.34 9.02 -7.38
C GLU A 240 2.29 9.01 -6.19
N MET A 241 3.59 8.96 -6.49
CA MET A 241 4.69 9.18 -5.56
C MET A 241 5.27 10.56 -5.84
N ILE A 242 5.10 11.47 -4.86
CA ILE A 242 5.54 12.85 -4.92
C ILE A 242 6.77 13.01 -4.03
N VAL A 243 7.91 13.36 -4.60
CA VAL A 243 9.15 13.57 -3.85
C VAL A 243 9.40 15.05 -3.66
N ILE A 244 9.51 15.50 -2.41
CA ILE A 244 9.91 16.87 -2.06
C ILE A 244 11.29 16.81 -1.44
N ALA A 245 12.30 17.30 -2.15
CA ALA A 245 13.68 17.28 -1.68
C ALA A 245 14.18 18.68 -1.36
N ALA A 246 14.96 18.77 -0.30
CA ALA A 246 15.54 20.03 0.14
C ALA A 246 16.90 19.81 0.82
N ARG A 247 17.68 20.89 0.94
CA ARG A 247 18.82 20.96 1.83
C ARG A 247 18.35 20.95 3.29
N PRO A 248 19.21 20.55 4.25
CA PRO A 248 18.91 20.70 5.68
C PRO A 248 18.47 22.13 6.00
N SER A 249 17.52 22.28 6.92
CA SER A 249 17.00 23.55 7.44
C SER A 249 16.23 24.43 6.44
N MET A 250 15.95 23.95 5.22
CA MET A 250 15.14 24.66 4.23
C MET A 250 13.63 24.52 4.45
N GLY A 251 13.21 23.75 5.47
CA GLY A 251 11.80 23.61 5.82
C GLY A 251 11.05 22.49 5.08
N LYS A 252 11.74 21.44 4.56
CA LYS A 252 11.08 20.32 3.86
C LYS A 252 9.94 19.70 4.67
N THR A 253 10.19 19.40 5.97
CA THR A 253 9.19 18.87 6.92
C THR A 253 8.01 19.84 7.08
N SER A 254 8.31 21.14 7.20
CA SER A 254 7.26 22.15 7.32
C SER A 254 6.35 22.21 6.09
N LEU A 255 6.91 22.13 4.87
CA LEU A 255 6.13 22.11 3.64
C LEU A 255 5.24 20.86 3.55
N GLY A 256 5.80 19.66 3.80
CA GLY A 256 5.03 18.43 3.82
C GLY A 256 3.92 18.44 4.87
N MET A 257 4.20 18.96 6.06
CA MET A 257 3.21 19.08 7.13
C MET A 257 2.15 20.16 6.85
N ASN A 258 2.49 21.26 6.18
CA ASN A 258 1.49 22.27 5.78
C ASN A 258 0.52 21.70 4.72
N ILE A 259 0.99 20.87 3.80
CA ILE A 259 0.11 20.14 2.87
C ILE A 259 -0.78 19.17 3.65
N ALA A 260 -0.21 18.38 4.56
CA ALA A 260 -0.97 17.45 5.41
C ALA A 260 -2.02 18.17 6.26
N GLU A 261 -1.66 19.34 6.82
CA GLU A 261 -2.55 20.24 7.58
C GLU A 261 -3.72 20.71 6.72
N HIS A 262 -3.45 21.21 5.51
CA HIS A 262 -4.49 21.66 4.58
C HIS A 262 -5.47 20.53 4.25
N VAL A 263 -4.98 19.36 3.91
CA VAL A 263 -5.82 18.18 3.59
C VAL A 263 -6.65 17.72 4.80
N ALA A 264 -6.06 17.73 6.01
CA ALA A 264 -6.75 17.25 7.20
C ALA A 264 -7.78 18.27 7.74
N LEU A 265 -7.49 19.57 7.69
CA LEU A 265 -8.32 20.61 8.29
C LEU A 265 -9.31 21.23 7.32
N GLU A 266 -8.87 21.58 6.11
CA GLU A 266 -9.72 22.29 5.13
C GLU A 266 -10.51 21.29 4.29
N LEU A 267 -9.87 20.24 3.77
CA LEU A 267 -10.56 19.19 3.02
C LEU A 267 -11.25 18.17 3.93
N LYS A 268 -10.93 18.14 5.24
CA LYS A 268 -11.47 17.22 6.26
C LYS A 268 -11.24 15.75 5.91
N LEU A 269 -10.18 15.45 5.17
CA LEU A 269 -9.84 14.12 4.74
C LEU A 269 -8.80 13.49 5.68
N PRO A 270 -8.85 12.15 5.91
CA PRO A 270 -7.88 11.46 6.76
C PRO A 270 -6.48 11.45 6.13
N VAL A 271 -5.46 11.79 6.92
CA VAL A 271 -4.04 11.85 6.52
C VAL A 271 -3.21 10.98 7.44
N GLY A 272 -2.30 10.19 6.87
CA GLY A 272 -1.30 9.40 7.60
C GLY A 272 0.10 10.02 7.45
N VAL A 273 0.83 10.17 8.55
CA VAL A 273 2.19 10.72 8.57
C VAL A 273 3.13 9.72 9.23
N PHE A 274 4.18 9.33 8.53
CA PHE A 274 5.29 8.56 9.08
C PHE A 274 6.47 9.50 9.31
N SER A 275 6.76 9.80 10.58
CA SER A 275 7.83 10.70 10.99
C SER A 275 8.99 9.91 11.55
N LEU A 276 10.00 9.68 10.72
CA LEU A 276 11.17 8.89 11.11
C LEU A 276 12.29 9.73 11.73
N GLU A 277 12.21 11.07 11.60
CA GLU A 277 13.20 12.03 12.12
C GLU A 277 12.75 12.69 13.42
N MET A 278 11.46 12.98 13.54
CA MET A 278 10.93 13.79 14.65
C MET A 278 9.84 13.05 15.41
N SER A 279 9.79 13.26 16.73
CA SER A 279 8.70 12.74 17.54
C SER A 279 7.35 13.39 17.19
N SER A 280 6.28 12.62 17.33
CA SER A 280 4.90 13.06 17.11
C SER A 280 4.56 14.32 17.91
N ALA A 281 4.99 14.40 19.17
CA ALA A 281 4.80 15.56 20.02
C ALA A 281 5.48 16.82 19.44
N SER A 282 6.70 16.69 18.90
CA SER A 282 7.40 17.82 18.28
C SER A 282 6.73 18.30 17.00
N LEU A 283 6.17 17.37 16.18
CA LEU A 283 5.42 17.72 15.00
C LEU A 283 4.13 18.44 15.34
N VAL A 284 3.35 17.91 16.28
CA VAL A 284 2.10 18.54 16.73
C VAL A 284 2.35 19.94 17.27
N LEU A 285 3.41 20.14 18.08
CA LEU A 285 3.77 21.48 18.56
C LEU A 285 4.08 22.43 17.40
N ARG A 286 4.83 21.99 16.37
CA ARG A 286 5.11 22.82 15.19
C ARG A 286 3.85 23.15 14.40
N MET A 287 2.94 22.21 14.24
CA MET A 287 1.65 22.44 13.58
C MET A 287 0.79 23.45 14.37
N MET A 288 0.74 23.33 15.69
CA MET A 288 0.05 24.31 16.54
C MET A 288 0.62 25.72 16.37
N CYS A 289 1.96 25.84 16.35
CA CYS A 289 2.63 27.14 16.13
C CYS A 289 2.34 27.69 14.73
N SER A 290 2.34 26.83 13.71
CA SER A 290 2.00 27.19 12.33
C SER A 290 0.57 27.75 12.21
N LEU A 291 -0.40 27.02 12.76
CA LEU A 291 -1.81 27.40 12.75
C LEU A 291 -2.10 28.65 13.56
N ALA A 292 -1.49 28.76 14.74
CA ALA A 292 -1.68 29.90 15.64
C ALA A 292 -0.89 31.14 15.22
N ARG A 293 0.05 31.01 14.27
CA ARG A 293 1.07 32.03 13.94
C ARG A 293 1.82 32.55 15.17
N VAL A 294 2.21 31.61 16.05
CA VAL A 294 2.98 31.87 17.25
C VAL A 294 4.43 31.41 17.06
N ASN A 295 5.38 32.22 17.47
CA ASN A 295 6.79 31.92 17.31
C ASN A 295 7.18 30.71 18.17
N LEU A 296 7.62 29.63 17.51
CA LEU A 296 8.07 28.39 18.17
C LEU A 296 9.25 28.63 19.13
N ARG A 297 10.15 29.59 18.81
CA ARG A 297 11.29 29.92 19.65
C ARG A 297 10.83 30.57 20.96
N SER A 298 9.87 31.52 20.90
CA SER A 298 9.31 32.16 22.08
C SER A 298 8.67 31.16 23.06
N ILE A 299 8.00 30.14 22.52
CA ILE A 299 7.44 29.06 23.36
C ILE A 299 8.54 28.29 24.08
N ARG A 300 9.62 27.89 23.35
CA ARG A 300 10.73 27.14 23.93
C ARG A 300 11.53 27.93 24.98
N GLU A 301 11.67 29.21 24.79
CA GLU A 301 12.39 30.12 25.69
C GLU A 301 11.52 30.62 26.86
N GLY A 302 10.20 30.28 26.85
CA GLY A 302 9.27 30.70 27.91
C GLY A 302 8.78 32.18 27.78
N PHE A 303 9.10 32.85 26.66
CA PHE A 303 8.69 34.23 26.37
C PHE A 303 7.39 34.29 25.55
N MET A 304 6.31 33.75 26.11
CA MET A 304 5.03 33.72 25.45
C MET A 304 4.15 34.89 25.90
N SER A 305 3.49 35.55 24.97
CA SER A 305 2.51 36.61 25.27
C SER A 305 1.21 35.98 25.78
N GLU A 306 0.53 36.67 26.71
CA GLU A 306 -0.81 36.25 27.17
C GLU A 306 -1.81 36.11 26.02
N SER A 307 -1.66 36.92 24.98
CA SER A 307 -2.51 36.87 23.78
C SER A 307 -2.26 35.63 22.90
N ASP A 308 -1.17 34.90 23.08
CA ASP A 308 -0.84 33.74 22.28
C ASP A 308 -1.50 32.44 22.79
N PHE A 309 -1.85 32.39 24.08
CA PHE A 309 -2.54 31.24 24.66
C PHE A 309 -3.91 30.95 23.99
N PRO A 310 -4.79 31.92 23.81
CA PRO A 310 -6.07 31.69 23.11
C PRO A 310 -5.87 31.23 21.66
N LYS A 311 -4.85 31.74 20.94
CA LYS A 311 -4.54 31.33 19.56
C LYS A 311 -4.10 29.87 19.52
N LEU A 312 -3.21 29.46 20.44
CA LEU A 312 -2.74 28.08 20.57
C LEU A 312 -3.87 27.13 20.98
N THR A 313 -4.75 27.55 21.89
CA THR A 313 -5.92 26.76 22.32
C THR A 313 -6.88 26.52 21.15
N ASN A 314 -7.13 27.57 20.34
CA ASN A 314 -7.93 27.43 19.12
C ASN A 314 -7.28 26.45 18.11
N ALA A 315 -5.97 26.60 17.86
CA ALA A 315 -5.22 25.71 16.99
C ALA A 315 -5.27 24.25 17.49
N ALA A 316 -5.12 24.02 18.81
CA ALA A 316 -5.25 22.72 19.42
C ALA A 316 -6.65 22.11 19.23
N GLY A 317 -7.70 22.92 19.39
CA GLY A 317 -9.08 22.50 19.14
C GLY A 317 -9.30 22.05 17.68
N ARG A 318 -8.79 22.82 16.71
CA ARG A 318 -8.84 22.46 15.28
C ARG A 318 -8.08 21.16 14.97
N LEU A 319 -6.86 21.02 15.48
CA LEU A 319 -6.05 19.81 15.29
C LEU A 319 -6.67 18.57 15.95
N SER A 320 -7.27 18.72 17.12
CA SER A 320 -7.94 17.60 17.81
C SER A 320 -9.17 17.09 17.04
N ALA A 321 -9.82 17.95 16.24
CA ALA A 321 -10.92 17.55 15.37
C ALA A 321 -10.47 16.97 14.03
N ALA A 322 -9.18 17.13 13.67
CA ALA A 322 -8.62 16.66 12.41
C ALA A 322 -8.38 15.15 12.43
N LYS A 323 -8.60 14.50 11.29
CA LYS A 323 -8.29 13.08 11.10
C LYS A 323 -6.83 12.91 10.65
N LEU A 324 -5.91 13.23 11.55
CA LEU A 324 -4.46 13.14 11.30
C LEU A 324 -3.86 12.04 12.18
N TYR A 325 -3.19 11.08 11.57
CA TYR A 325 -2.58 9.93 12.22
C TYR A 325 -1.07 10.00 12.04
N ILE A 326 -0.33 10.07 13.15
CA ILE A 326 1.14 10.22 13.14
C ILE A 326 1.76 8.97 13.75
N ASP A 327 2.67 8.35 13.02
CA ASP A 327 3.51 7.24 13.47
C ASP A 327 4.97 7.73 13.49
N ASP A 328 5.59 7.78 14.67
CA ASP A 328 6.98 8.24 14.88
C ASP A 328 7.93 7.09 15.25
N THR A 329 7.59 5.86 14.87
CA THR A 329 8.45 4.71 15.09
C THR A 329 9.73 4.84 14.27
N ALA A 330 10.88 4.90 14.96
CA ALA A 330 12.18 4.96 14.31
C ALA A 330 12.60 3.60 13.72
N GLY A 331 13.41 3.63 12.66
CA GLY A 331 14.00 2.42 12.08
C GLY A 331 13.05 1.49 11.35
N LEU A 332 11.89 1.98 10.92
CA LEU A 332 10.92 1.18 10.15
C LEU A 332 11.52 0.60 8.89
N SER A 333 11.27 -0.69 8.65
CA SER A 333 11.50 -1.29 7.34
C SER A 333 10.40 -0.89 6.35
N ILE A 334 10.71 -0.92 5.05
CA ILE A 334 9.72 -0.64 4.00
C ILE A 334 8.51 -1.58 4.08
N LEU A 335 8.69 -2.84 4.50
CA LEU A 335 7.59 -3.79 4.68
C LEU A 335 6.69 -3.41 5.85
N GLN A 336 7.28 -3.05 7.00
CA GLN A 336 6.52 -2.59 8.16
C GLN A 336 5.74 -1.30 7.84
N LEU A 337 6.37 -0.35 7.14
CA LEU A 337 5.69 0.87 6.70
C LEU A 337 4.49 0.53 5.81
N ARG A 338 4.66 -0.34 4.81
CA ARG A 338 3.56 -0.78 3.93
C ARG A 338 2.43 -1.45 4.72
N ALA A 339 2.75 -2.33 5.66
CA ALA A 339 1.75 -3.01 6.48
C ALA A 339 0.95 -2.02 7.34
N ARG A 340 1.63 -1.05 7.98
CA ARG A 340 0.98 0.00 8.78
C ARG A 340 0.14 0.94 7.93
N ALA A 341 0.65 1.36 6.77
CA ALA A 341 -0.10 2.22 5.83
C ALA A 341 -1.36 1.53 5.32
N ARG A 342 -1.31 0.23 4.97
CA ARG A 342 -2.48 -0.57 4.61
C ARG A 342 -3.52 -0.59 5.74
N ARG A 343 -3.08 -0.83 6.97
CA ARG A 343 -3.95 -0.85 8.14
C ARG A 343 -4.63 0.50 8.34
N LEU A 344 -3.88 1.60 8.29
CA LEU A 344 -4.42 2.96 8.40
C LEU A 344 -5.41 3.27 7.26
N ALA A 345 -5.10 2.88 6.02
CA ALA A 345 -6.00 3.06 4.88
C ALA A 345 -7.31 2.28 5.05
N GLN A 346 -7.24 1.03 5.52
CA GLN A 346 -8.41 0.18 5.73
C GLN A 346 -9.28 0.63 6.93
N GLN A 347 -8.65 1.01 8.04
CA GLN A 347 -9.36 1.38 9.26
C GLN A 347 -9.93 2.80 9.22
N HIS A 348 -9.20 3.74 8.63
CA HIS A 348 -9.52 5.16 8.68
C HIS A 348 -9.78 5.80 7.32
N GLY A 349 -9.60 5.07 6.23
CA GLY A 349 -9.83 5.57 4.87
C GLY A 349 -8.87 6.67 4.46
N VAL A 350 -7.59 6.58 4.87
CA VAL A 350 -6.55 7.59 4.60
C VAL A 350 -6.48 7.93 3.12
N LYS A 351 -6.39 9.25 2.81
CA LYS A 351 -6.39 9.80 1.45
C LYS A 351 -5.06 10.46 1.06
N LEU A 352 -4.15 10.63 1.99
CA LEU A 352 -2.80 11.15 1.76
C LEU A 352 -1.85 10.52 2.77
N PHE A 353 -0.68 10.07 2.30
CA PHE A 353 0.43 9.71 3.19
C PHE A 353 1.58 10.69 3.03
N VAL A 354 2.24 11.02 4.14
CA VAL A 354 3.49 11.80 4.18
C VAL A 354 4.55 10.98 4.91
N ILE A 355 5.75 10.85 4.31
CA ILE A 355 6.88 10.10 4.86
C ILE A 355 8.06 11.06 5.04
N ASP A 356 8.50 11.30 6.27
CA ASP A 356 9.65 12.17 6.61
C ASP A 356 10.73 11.39 7.35
N TYR A 357 11.84 11.04 6.71
CA TYR A 357 12.24 11.14 5.32
C TYR A 357 12.78 9.79 4.83
N LEU A 358 12.79 9.59 3.54
CA LEU A 358 13.04 8.31 2.86
C LEU A 358 14.34 7.61 3.32
N GLN A 359 15.43 8.36 3.49
CA GLN A 359 16.75 7.80 3.80
C GLN A 359 16.88 7.20 5.22
N LEU A 360 15.86 7.35 6.08
CA LEU A 360 15.79 6.71 7.41
C LEU A 360 15.06 5.35 7.39
N LEU A 361 14.45 5.00 6.26
CA LEU A 361 13.89 3.67 6.07
C LEU A 361 14.98 2.63 5.84
N ASN A 362 14.70 1.42 6.27
CA ASN A 362 15.57 0.26 6.06
C ASN A 362 14.98 -0.69 5.01
N SER A 363 15.84 -1.25 4.16
CA SER A 363 15.44 -2.40 3.33
C SER A 363 15.53 -3.70 4.13
N THR A 364 14.61 -4.62 3.87
CA THR A 364 14.63 -5.98 4.43
C THR A 364 15.51 -6.94 3.64
N SER A 365 15.99 -6.54 2.45
CA SER A 365 16.82 -7.36 1.59
C SER A 365 18.27 -7.39 2.10
N GLN A 366 18.81 -8.58 2.40
CA GLN A 366 20.19 -8.74 2.86
C GLN A 366 21.20 -8.24 1.82
N ARG A 367 20.92 -8.40 0.51
CA ARG A 367 21.73 -7.86 -0.59
C ARG A 367 21.69 -6.33 -0.69
N ALA A 368 20.57 -5.72 -0.32
CA ALA A 368 20.43 -4.27 -0.35
C ALA A 368 21.19 -3.60 0.81
N LYS A 369 21.35 -4.28 1.96
CA LYS A 369 22.14 -3.75 3.09
C LYS A 369 23.63 -3.56 2.77
N GLU A 370 24.15 -4.30 1.78
CA GLU A 370 25.54 -4.19 1.34
C GLU A 370 25.79 -3.02 0.38
N ASN A 371 24.73 -2.49 -0.27
CA ASN A 371 24.84 -1.37 -1.22
C ASN A 371 23.70 -0.37 -0.99
N ARG A 372 24.05 0.81 -0.50
CA ARG A 372 23.10 1.89 -0.19
C ARG A 372 22.22 2.32 -1.38
N GLN A 373 22.75 2.30 -2.58
CA GLN A 373 21.96 2.62 -3.78
C GLN A 373 20.86 1.59 -4.03
N GLN A 374 21.16 0.32 -3.79
CA GLN A 374 20.21 -0.76 -3.98
C GLN A 374 19.13 -0.75 -2.86
N GLU A 375 19.52 -0.36 -1.66
CA GLU A 375 18.61 -0.16 -0.54
C GLU A 375 17.59 0.95 -0.83
N ILE A 376 18.05 2.09 -1.34
CA ILE A 376 17.18 3.20 -1.74
C ILE A 376 16.27 2.82 -2.91
N ALA A 377 16.77 2.01 -3.85
CA ALA A 377 15.96 1.49 -4.95
C ALA A 377 14.80 0.60 -4.47
N ASP A 378 15.07 -0.32 -3.56
CA ASP A 378 14.04 -1.17 -2.95
C ASP A 378 13.00 -0.35 -2.19
N ILE A 379 13.44 0.64 -1.42
CA ILE A 379 12.56 1.53 -0.65
C ILE A 379 11.68 2.35 -1.60
N SER A 380 12.27 2.97 -2.62
CA SER A 380 11.58 3.79 -3.61
C SER A 380 10.51 2.99 -4.34
N SER A 381 10.89 1.84 -4.89
CA SER A 381 9.97 0.91 -5.56
C SER A 381 8.85 0.42 -4.63
N GLY A 382 9.19 0.13 -3.35
CA GLY A 382 8.23 -0.26 -2.34
C GLY A 382 7.20 0.82 -2.02
N ILE A 383 7.62 2.09 -1.94
CA ILE A 383 6.70 3.23 -1.73
C ILE A 383 5.83 3.47 -2.96
N LYS A 384 6.41 3.39 -4.18
CA LYS A 384 5.64 3.52 -5.41
C LYS A 384 4.59 2.41 -5.56
N ALA A 385 4.95 1.18 -5.19
CA ALA A 385 4.02 0.06 -5.16
C ALA A 385 2.88 0.30 -4.16
N LEU A 386 3.18 0.83 -2.96
CA LEU A 386 2.19 1.20 -1.95
C LEU A 386 1.21 2.26 -2.46
N ALA A 387 1.71 3.33 -3.09
CA ALA A 387 0.87 4.39 -3.65
C ALA A 387 -0.14 3.83 -4.67
N LYS A 388 0.35 2.98 -5.60
CA LYS A 388 -0.49 2.32 -6.61
C LYS A 388 -1.50 1.35 -6.00
N GLU A 389 -1.08 0.54 -5.03
CA GLU A 389 -1.92 -0.46 -4.37
C GLU A 389 -3.09 0.17 -3.62
N LEU A 390 -2.83 1.25 -2.87
CA LEU A 390 -3.84 1.96 -2.10
C LEU A 390 -4.62 2.97 -2.95
N ASN A 391 -4.13 3.30 -4.15
CA ASN A 391 -4.62 4.40 -4.99
C ASN A 391 -4.71 5.72 -4.23
N VAL A 392 -3.64 6.05 -3.48
CA VAL A 392 -3.53 7.24 -2.63
C VAL A 392 -2.21 7.94 -2.97
N PRO A 393 -2.17 9.29 -3.06
CA PRO A 393 -0.92 10.02 -3.21
C PRO A 393 -0.03 9.84 -1.97
N VAL A 394 1.27 9.67 -2.21
CA VAL A 394 2.28 9.56 -1.17
C VAL A 394 3.34 10.63 -1.35
N ILE A 395 3.41 11.57 -0.40
CA ILE A 395 4.47 12.57 -0.35
C ILE A 395 5.65 11.98 0.41
N VAL A 396 6.80 11.99 -0.23
CA VAL A 396 8.07 11.48 0.32
C VAL A 396 9.05 12.63 0.45
N LEU A 397 9.46 12.91 1.65
CA LEU A 397 10.48 13.91 1.89
C LEU A 397 11.87 13.28 1.70
N ALA A 398 12.78 14.00 1.04
CA ALA A 398 14.14 13.54 0.78
C ALA A 398 15.17 14.64 1.06
N GLN A 399 16.40 14.25 1.31
CA GLN A 399 17.50 15.18 1.53
C GLN A 399 18.41 15.25 0.31
N LEU A 400 18.77 16.47 -0.11
CA LEU A 400 19.73 16.72 -1.18
C LEU A 400 21.18 16.48 -0.73
N ASN A 401 22.07 16.16 -1.67
CA ASN A 401 23.48 15.95 -1.42
C ASN A 401 24.15 17.25 -0.95
N ARG A 402 25.15 17.12 -0.04
CA ARG A 402 25.92 18.25 0.48
C ARG A 402 26.85 18.89 -0.56
N GLU A 403 27.11 18.21 -1.67
CA GLU A 403 27.99 18.77 -2.73
C GLU A 403 27.45 20.03 -3.39
N ILE A 404 26.13 20.25 -3.34
CA ILE A 404 25.51 21.53 -3.75
C ILE A 404 26.02 22.71 -2.90
N GLU A 405 26.53 22.46 -1.69
CA GLU A 405 27.06 23.53 -0.81
C GLU A 405 28.30 24.23 -1.35
N LYS A 406 28.99 23.60 -2.29
CA LYS A 406 30.17 24.19 -2.95
C LYS A 406 29.77 25.31 -3.92
N ASP A 407 28.55 25.29 -4.41
CA ASP A 407 28.04 26.27 -5.37
C ASP A 407 26.67 26.81 -4.83
N LYS A 408 26.74 27.75 -3.90
CA LYS A 408 25.58 28.24 -3.11
C LYS A 408 24.48 28.84 -3.99
N ASN A 409 24.84 29.33 -5.17
CA ASN A 409 23.95 30.09 -6.07
C ASN A 409 23.35 29.23 -7.18
N ARG A 410 23.61 27.93 -7.20
CA ARG A 410 23.10 27.05 -8.23
C ARG A 410 21.70 26.51 -7.90
N LYS A 411 20.76 26.68 -8.83
CA LYS A 411 19.46 26.03 -8.79
C LYS A 411 19.64 24.50 -8.68
N PRO A 412 18.97 23.81 -7.74
CA PRO A 412 19.11 22.37 -7.58
C PRO A 412 18.60 21.63 -8.81
N ARG A 413 19.22 20.49 -9.11
CA ARG A 413 18.86 19.59 -10.20
C ARG A 413 18.51 18.20 -9.67
N MET A 414 17.86 17.37 -10.49
CA MET A 414 17.54 15.99 -10.10
C MET A 414 18.78 15.17 -9.74
N SER A 415 19.93 15.40 -10.42
CA SER A 415 21.21 14.76 -10.08
C SER A 415 21.72 15.04 -8.66
N ASP A 416 21.18 16.04 -8.00
CA ASP A 416 21.52 16.43 -6.64
C ASP A 416 20.75 15.62 -5.58
N LEU A 417 19.77 14.84 -5.99
CA LEU A 417 19.17 13.82 -5.15
C LEU A 417 20.22 12.74 -4.89
N ARG A 418 20.68 12.60 -3.65
CA ARG A 418 21.73 11.67 -3.25
C ARG A 418 21.33 10.21 -3.52
N GLU A 419 22.19 9.44 -4.22
CA GLU A 419 22.05 7.99 -4.44
C GLU A 419 20.77 7.59 -5.21
N SER A 420 20.24 8.40 -6.12
CA SER A 420 18.83 8.46 -6.45
C SER A 420 18.39 8.19 -7.88
N GLY A 421 19.15 7.51 -8.70
CA GLY A 421 18.67 7.13 -10.04
C GLY A 421 17.32 6.39 -10.00
N SER A 422 17.07 5.60 -8.95
CA SER A 422 15.82 4.89 -8.73
C SER A 422 14.67 5.80 -8.29
N ILE A 423 14.91 6.75 -7.38
CA ILE A 423 13.90 7.73 -6.98
C ILE A 423 13.46 8.56 -8.18
N GLU A 424 14.44 8.95 -9.02
CA GLU A 424 14.13 9.68 -10.26
C GLU A 424 13.26 8.87 -11.20
N GLN A 425 13.44 7.56 -11.30
CA GLN A 425 12.63 6.69 -12.15
C GLN A 425 11.21 6.47 -11.59
N ASP A 426 11.09 6.20 -10.30
CA ASP A 426 9.84 5.81 -9.65
C ASP A 426 8.89 6.98 -9.39
N ALA A 427 9.44 8.16 -9.02
CA ALA A 427 8.62 9.33 -8.70
C ALA A 427 7.85 9.85 -9.91
N ASP A 428 6.60 10.21 -9.70
CA ASP A 428 5.75 10.86 -10.71
C ASP A 428 5.97 12.38 -10.73
N LEU A 429 6.22 12.96 -9.55
CA LEU A 429 6.54 14.36 -9.37
C LEU A 429 7.77 14.51 -8.47
N ILE A 430 8.69 15.39 -8.84
CA ILE A 430 9.86 15.75 -8.04
C ILE A 430 9.91 17.26 -7.89
N GLY A 431 9.74 17.72 -6.65
CA GLY A 431 9.88 19.11 -6.23
C GLY A 431 11.19 19.34 -5.47
N LEU A 432 11.98 20.30 -5.90
CA LEU A 432 13.25 20.68 -5.28
C LEU A 432 13.12 22.05 -4.63
N LEU A 433 13.19 22.10 -3.30
CA LEU A 433 13.03 23.33 -2.53
C LEU A 433 14.37 24.03 -2.38
N TYR A 434 14.45 25.31 -2.78
CA TYR A 434 15.66 26.12 -2.66
C TYR A 434 15.36 27.59 -2.39
N LYS A 435 16.35 28.32 -1.92
CA LYS A 435 16.29 29.77 -1.76
C LYS A 435 16.85 30.40 -3.05
N PRO A 436 16.06 31.18 -3.83
CA PRO A 436 16.58 31.95 -4.93
C PRO A 436 17.53 33.03 -4.41
N ASP A 437 18.55 33.37 -5.21
CA ASP A 437 19.40 34.51 -4.89
C ASP A 437 18.57 35.79 -4.98
N SER A 438 18.55 36.55 -3.91
CA SER A 438 18.17 37.96 -3.98
C SER A 438 19.37 38.72 -4.53
N ASP A 439 19.17 39.61 -5.51
CA ASP A 439 20.18 40.54 -5.97
C ASP A 439 20.78 41.22 -4.74
N GLU A 440 22.12 41.37 -4.74
CA GLU A 440 22.94 41.80 -3.59
C GLU A 440 22.58 43.21 -3.03
N ASP A 441 21.68 43.92 -3.67
CA ASP A 441 21.30 45.31 -3.33
C ASP A 441 19.97 45.46 -2.56
N GLU A 442 19.21 44.40 -2.36
CA GLU A 442 18.01 44.51 -1.50
C GLU A 442 18.37 44.31 -0.02
N VAL A 443 18.05 45.35 0.77
CA VAL A 443 18.14 45.32 2.24
C VAL A 443 17.63 44.01 2.78
N ALA A 444 18.47 43.31 3.57
CA ALA A 444 18.11 42.03 4.16
C ALA A 444 16.74 42.09 4.77
N PRO A 445 15.75 41.28 4.30
CA PRO A 445 14.39 41.37 4.82
C PRO A 445 14.43 41.12 6.32
N VAL A 446 13.73 41.99 7.06
CA VAL A 446 13.54 41.82 8.51
C VAL A 446 13.01 40.43 8.73
N GLU A 447 13.50 39.67 9.72
CA GLU A 447 13.11 38.28 9.98
C GLU A 447 11.58 38.05 10.07
N SER A 448 10.80 39.14 10.19
CA SER A 448 9.34 39.17 10.25
C SER A 448 8.67 38.95 8.87
N ASP A 449 9.32 39.27 7.76
CA ASP A 449 8.66 39.40 6.44
C ASP A 449 8.64 38.14 5.60
N GLY A 450 9.23 37.04 6.13
CA GLY A 450 9.30 35.74 5.43
C GLY A 450 10.48 35.64 4.47
N LEU A 451 10.97 34.46 4.29
CA LEU A 451 12.06 34.15 3.36
C LEU A 451 11.47 33.71 2.01
N PRO A 452 11.86 34.35 0.89
CA PRO A 452 11.49 33.89 -0.43
C PRO A 452 12.15 32.53 -0.67
N VAL A 453 11.34 31.55 -1.09
CA VAL A 453 11.76 30.18 -1.39
C VAL A 453 11.04 29.75 -2.66
N SER A 454 11.69 28.96 -3.49
CA SER A 454 11.08 28.41 -4.69
C SER A 454 11.05 26.90 -4.62
N LEU A 455 9.92 26.30 -4.99
CA LEU A 455 9.79 24.87 -5.23
C LEU A 455 9.87 24.61 -6.74
N VAL A 456 11.01 24.10 -7.19
CA VAL A 456 11.21 23.73 -8.60
C VAL A 456 10.58 22.36 -8.84
N ILE A 457 9.59 22.31 -9.69
CA ILE A 457 9.07 21.04 -10.22
C ILE A 457 10.03 20.58 -11.32
N ALA A 458 11.01 19.75 -10.93
CA ALA A 458 12.06 19.27 -11.82
C ALA A 458 11.62 18.09 -12.69
N LYS A 459 10.60 17.34 -12.21
CA LYS A 459 9.98 16.25 -12.96
C LYS A 459 8.48 16.23 -12.67
N GLN A 460 7.69 16.05 -13.72
CA GLN A 460 6.25 15.75 -13.63
C GLN A 460 5.87 14.87 -14.81
N ARG A 461 5.25 13.71 -14.54
CA ARG A 461 4.84 12.79 -15.62
C ARG A 461 3.62 13.27 -16.38
N ASN A 462 2.69 13.92 -15.66
CA ASN A 462 1.37 14.25 -16.19
C ASN A 462 1.15 15.76 -16.36
N GLY A 463 2.22 16.58 -16.33
CA GLY A 463 2.09 18.04 -16.43
C GLY A 463 3.41 18.76 -16.70
N PRO A 464 3.38 20.09 -16.69
CA PRO A 464 4.55 20.92 -16.96
C PRO A 464 5.54 20.93 -15.79
N THR A 465 6.80 21.23 -16.10
CA THR A 465 7.84 21.55 -15.12
C THR A 465 7.97 23.08 -15.00
N GLY A 466 8.43 23.56 -13.84
CA GLY A 466 8.58 25.00 -13.61
C GLY A 466 8.83 25.33 -12.15
N ASP A 467 8.78 26.60 -11.83
CA ASP A 467 9.04 27.12 -10.49
C ASP A 467 7.75 27.57 -9.83
N VAL A 468 7.56 27.17 -8.58
CA VAL A 468 6.47 27.59 -7.73
C VAL A 468 7.04 28.51 -6.64
N PRO A 469 6.79 29.81 -6.71
CA PRO A 469 7.24 30.74 -5.69
C PRO A 469 6.47 30.57 -4.39
N LEU A 470 7.20 30.50 -3.28
CA LEU A 470 6.66 30.33 -1.94
C LEU A 470 7.33 31.32 -0.98
N THR A 471 6.66 31.63 0.11
CA THR A 471 7.22 32.41 1.23
C THR A 471 7.31 31.52 2.46
N PHE A 472 8.51 31.37 3.05
CA PHE A 472 8.71 30.61 4.27
C PHE A 472 8.77 31.51 5.49
N LEU A 473 7.75 31.47 6.31
CA LEU A 473 7.65 32.16 7.60
C LEU A 473 8.36 31.30 8.68
N LYS A 474 9.68 31.41 8.73
CA LYS A 474 10.54 30.58 9.58
C LYS A 474 10.15 30.61 11.08
N PRO A 475 9.80 31.74 11.70
CA PRO A 475 9.37 31.78 13.10
C PRO A 475 8.16 30.88 13.39
N TYR A 476 7.27 30.74 12.43
CA TYR A 476 6.02 29.97 12.55
C TYR A 476 6.12 28.57 11.90
N THR A 477 7.28 28.24 11.28
CA THR A 477 7.46 26.99 10.53
C THR A 477 6.40 26.77 9.44
N ARG A 478 5.95 27.87 8.78
CA ARG A 478 4.83 27.89 7.85
C ARG A 478 5.26 28.35 6.47
N PHE A 479 4.79 27.65 5.44
CA PHE A 479 4.85 28.14 4.07
C PHE A 479 3.54 28.79 3.66
N GLU A 480 3.63 29.82 2.84
CA GLU A 480 2.50 30.49 2.19
C GLU A 480 2.81 30.68 0.70
N SER A 481 1.78 30.81 -0.12
CA SER A 481 1.95 31.20 -1.52
C SER A 481 2.54 32.59 -1.60
N ALA A 482 3.51 32.82 -2.49
CA ALA A 482 4.06 34.15 -2.69
C ALA A 482 2.97 35.10 -3.21
N ALA A 483 2.94 36.32 -2.70
CA ALA A 483 2.07 37.36 -3.23
C ALA A 483 2.50 37.73 -4.66
N LYS A 484 1.54 37.73 -5.60
CA LYS A 484 1.76 38.25 -6.94
C LYS A 484 1.41 39.71 -6.93
N PHE A 485 2.39 40.60 -6.95
CA PHE A 485 2.16 42.01 -7.29
C PHE A 485 2.03 42.06 -8.82
N SER A 486 0.90 42.50 -9.33
CA SER A 486 0.81 42.94 -10.73
C SER A 486 1.41 44.32 -10.81
N ASP A 487 2.11 44.65 -11.90
CA ASP A 487 2.66 45.98 -12.14
C ASP A 487 1.58 47.10 -12.13
N ASP A 488 0.31 46.68 -12.24
CA ASP A 488 -0.85 47.60 -12.13
C ASP A 488 -1.21 47.98 -10.69
N ASP A 489 -0.66 47.31 -9.68
CA ASP A 489 -0.92 47.58 -8.24
C ASP A 489 0.07 48.60 -7.64
N VAL A 490 1.05 49.08 -8.42
CA VAL A 490 1.96 50.15 -7.97
C VAL A 490 1.23 51.46 -8.14
N PRO A 491 0.85 52.18 -7.06
CA PRO A 491 0.30 53.51 -7.22
C PRO A 491 1.35 54.36 -7.93
N SER A 492 1.04 54.82 -9.14
CA SER A 492 1.83 55.83 -9.83
C SER A 492 1.85 57.08 -8.93
N GLY A 493 2.95 57.20 -8.16
CA GLY A 493 3.21 58.34 -7.32
C GLY A 493 3.23 59.59 -8.15
N GLY A 494 2.23 60.43 -7.93
CA GLY A 494 2.20 61.83 -8.37
C GLY A 494 3.00 62.68 -7.41
#